data_695f134dacfef514cd8e25eeae5a8f10
#
_entry.id   695f134dacfef514cd8e25eeae5a8f10
#
_cell.length_a   1.000
_cell.length_b   1.000
_cell.length_c   1.000
_cell.angle_alpha   90.00
_cell.angle_beta   90.00
_cell.angle_gamma   90.00
#
_symmetry.space_group_name_H-M   'P 1'
#
loop_
_entity.id
_entity.type
_entity.pdbx_description
1 polymer ?
#
loop_
_entity_poly.entity_id
_entity_poly.type
_entity_poly.pdbx_seq_one_letter_code
_entity_poly.pdbx_strand_id
1 'polypeptide(L)'
;MALPFLFEFWAMERLRGQLGSDALMPKVWPVGSYFVLWNGNPEQIKLSPAARDLLQHFRLGPAQRPMADPSYIHLREAFSGNGLRPYMPCHMLAKITEKGVRVSWIRRSRIDADSWQRAEVPLGEEAELYTVRLVRGGEIVHEDTVSQPLWLSRENEVSAEVLTSPMLEVHVAQVSALFGPGPFARLMLVK
;
A
#
# COMPACT_ATOMS: atom_id res chain seq x y z
N MET A 1 4.05 33.03 -15.92
CA MET A 1 4.38 33.60 -14.59
C MET A 1 3.71 32.73 -13.57
N ALA A 2 4.44 31.81 -12.93
CA ALA A 2 3.91 30.89 -11.93
C ALA A 2 3.76 31.69 -10.62
N LEU A 3 2.54 31.83 -10.15
CA LEU A 3 2.27 32.39 -8.82
C LEU A 3 2.78 31.38 -7.78
N PRO A 4 3.55 31.81 -6.77
CA PRO A 4 3.87 30.96 -5.63
C PRO A 4 2.58 30.80 -4.82
N PHE A 5 1.94 29.63 -4.94
CA PHE A 5 0.84 29.28 -4.04
C PHE A 5 1.45 28.93 -2.67
N LEU A 6 1.16 29.74 -1.67
CA LEU A 6 1.25 29.31 -0.27
C LEU A 6 0.10 28.34 -0.04
N PHE A 7 0.40 27.05 -0.01
CA PHE A 7 -0.60 26.06 0.40
C PHE A 7 -0.66 26.03 1.92
N GLU A 8 -1.86 26.22 2.46
CA GLU A 8 -2.09 26.00 3.88
C GLU A 8 -1.82 24.53 4.25
N PHE A 9 -1.30 24.28 5.42
CA PHE A 9 -0.80 22.98 5.91
C PHE A 9 -1.83 21.82 5.78
N TRP A 10 -3.13 22.11 5.85
CA TRP A 10 -4.20 21.11 5.72
C TRP A 10 -4.33 20.52 4.30
N ALA A 11 -3.90 21.21 3.26
CA ALA A 11 -3.91 20.67 1.90
C ALA A 11 -2.87 19.54 1.71
N MET A 12 -1.88 19.44 2.57
CA MET A 12 -0.82 18.42 2.51
C MET A 12 -1.23 17.09 3.13
N GLU A 13 -2.28 17.05 3.94
CA GLU A 13 -2.76 15.83 4.60
C GLU A 13 -3.43 14.83 3.64
N ARG A 14 -3.80 15.26 2.44
CA ARG A 14 -4.45 14.45 1.41
C ARG A 14 -3.59 14.24 0.17
N LEU A 15 -2.29 14.32 0.30
CA LEU A 15 -1.39 13.98 -0.81
C LEU A 15 -1.50 12.49 -1.12
N ARG A 16 -1.66 12.19 -2.40
CA ARG A 16 -1.66 10.81 -2.87
C ARG A 16 -0.30 10.18 -2.54
N GLY A 17 -0.31 9.01 -1.91
CA GLY A 17 0.88 8.34 -1.42
C GLY A 17 0.97 8.25 0.10
N GLN A 18 0.21 9.06 0.84
CA GLN A 18 0.18 8.98 2.30
C GLN A 18 -0.64 7.81 2.85
N LEU A 19 -1.54 7.24 2.04
CA LEU A 19 -2.48 6.21 2.47
C LEU A 19 -2.22 4.89 1.71
N GLY A 20 -1.06 4.28 1.93
CA GLY A 20 -0.77 2.94 1.43
C GLY A 20 0.14 2.85 0.21
N SER A 21 0.58 3.98 -0.35
CA SER A 21 1.62 4.04 -1.38
C SER A 21 2.89 4.78 -0.91
N ASP A 22 3.03 4.99 0.39
CA ASP A 22 4.16 5.70 1.00
C ASP A 22 5.51 5.06 0.64
N ALA A 23 5.54 3.73 0.55
CA ALA A 23 6.74 2.99 0.16
C ALA A 23 7.18 3.24 -1.30
N LEU A 24 6.28 3.75 -2.14
CA LEU A 24 6.54 4.08 -3.54
C LEU A 24 6.86 5.56 -3.74
N MET A 25 6.74 6.36 -2.68
CA MET A 25 6.94 7.79 -2.75
C MET A 25 8.37 8.16 -2.36
N PRO A 26 9.00 9.12 -3.04
CA PRO A 26 10.30 9.60 -2.63
C PRO A 26 10.17 10.33 -1.28
N LYS A 27 11.18 10.16 -0.41
CA LYS A 27 11.23 10.86 0.89
C LYS A 27 11.29 12.38 0.74
N VAL A 28 11.88 12.84 -0.34
CA VAL A 28 12.01 14.26 -0.69
C VAL A 28 11.68 14.41 -2.17
N TRP A 29 10.77 15.30 -2.47
CA TRP A 29 10.42 15.62 -3.86
C TRP A 29 11.49 16.51 -4.48
N PRO A 30 12.04 16.16 -5.65
CA PRO A 30 13.04 16.98 -6.33
C PRO A 30 12.46 18.31 -6.79
N VAL A 31 13.32 19.31 -6.93
CA VAL A 31 12.96 20.61 -7.51
C VAL A 31 12.41 20.39 -8.92
N GLY A 32 11.28 21.03 -9.23
CA GLY A 32 10.58 20.86 -10.51
C GLY A 32 9.53 19.76 -10.52
N SER A 33 9.27 19.08 -9.38
CA SER A 33 8.15 18.15 -9.27
C SER A 33 6.81 18.85 -9.51
N TYR A 34 5.90 18.13 -10.16
CA TYR A 34 4.56 18.65 -10.44
C TYR A 34 3.63 18.43 -9.28
N PHE A 35 2.79 19.44 -9.01
CA PHE A 35 1.66 19.34 -8.13
C PHE A 35 0.37 19.31 -8.96
N VAL A 36 -0.49 18.34 -8.72
CA VAL A 36 -1.77 18.20 -9.40
C VAL A 36 -2.89 18.24 -8.36
N LEU A 37 -3.77 19.23 -8.49
CA LEU A 37 -4.94 19.35 -7.63
C LEU A 37 -6.06 18.44 -8.14
N TRP A 38 -6.53 17.52 -7.29
CA TRP A 38 -7.68 16.67 -7.57
C TRP A 38 -8.97 17.36 -7.14
N ASN A 39 -9.47 18.23 -8.00
CA ASN A 39 -10.69 19.01 -7.76
C ASN A 39 -11.94 18.44 -8.47
N GLY A 40 -11.87 17.19 -8.94
CA GLY A 40 -12.92 16.53 -9.71
C GLY A 40 -12.82 16.67 -11.22
N ASN A 41 -11.93 17.53 -11.74
CA ASN A 41 -11.72 17.68 -13.19
C ASN A 41 -10.89 16.56 -13.84
N PRO A 42 -9.82 16.04 -13.18
CA PRO A 42 -9.11 14.90 -13.74
C PRO A 42 -9.97 13.64 -13.72
N GLU A 43 -10.08 12.98 -14.85
CA GLU A 43 -10.73 11.67 -14.97
C GLU A 43 -9.71 10.56 -14.96
N GLN A 44 -10.04 9.45 -14.31
CA GLN A 44 -9.19 8.27 -14.30
C GLN A 44 -9.32 7.52 -15.63
N ILE A 45 -8.20 7.21 -16.27
CA ILE A 45 -8.19 6.30 -17.43
C ILE A 45 -8.62 4.91 -16.93
N LYS A 46 -9.72 4.40 -17.50
CA LYS A 46 -10.24 3.06 -17.18
C LYS A 46 -9.40 2.03 -17.93
N LEU A 47 -8.59 1.27 -17.21
CA LEU A 47 -7.86 0.13 -17.74
C LEU A 47 -8.56 -1.16 -17.32
N SER A 48 -8.65 -2.12 -18.24
CA SER A 48 -9.17 -3.44 -17.88
C SER A 48 -8.20 -4.17 -16.95
N PRO A 49 -8.66 -5.06 -16.06
CA PRO A 49 -7.78 -5.89 -15.25
C PRO A 49 -6.74 -6.68 -16.06
N ALA A 50 -7.10 -7.08 -17.29
CA ALA A 50 -6.22 -7.78 -18.23
C ALA A 50 -5.09 -6.89 -18.79
N ALA A 51 -5.20 -5.57 -18.70
CA ALA A 51 -4.16 -4.63 -19.12
C ALA A 51 -3.09 -4.38 -18.05
N ARG A 52 -3.25 -4.99 -16.86
CA ARG A 52 -2.29 -4.84 -15.77
C ARG A 52 -0.94 -5.44 -16.15
N ASP A 53 0.13 -4.74 -15.80
CA ASP A 53 1.53 -5.12 -16.09
C ASP A 53 1.86 -5.29 -17.57
N LEU A 54 0.90 -4.97 -18.47
CA LEU A 54 1.14 -4.92 -19.90
C LEU A 54 1.51 -3.51 -20.34
N LEU A 55 2.53 -3.42 -21.18
CA LEU A 55 2.95 -2.16 -21.76
C LEU A 55 1.83 -1.56 -22.62
N GLN A 56 1.33 -0.40 -22.20
CA GLN A 56 0.31 0.36 -22.90
C GLN A 56 0.92 1.57 -23.58
N HIS A 57 0.36 1.96 -24.70
CA HIS A 57 0.78 3.12 -25.48
C HIS A 57 -0.27 4.22 -25.35
N PHE A 58 0.12 5.38 -24.84
CA PHE A 58 -0.74 6.55 -24.69
C PHE A 58 -0.26 7.67 -25.59
N ARG A 59 -1.19 8.40 -26.18
CA ARG A 59 -0.90 9.69 -26.81
C ARG A 59 -1.58 10.81 -26.04
N LEU A 60 -0.80 11.73 -25.51
CA LEU A 60 -1.26 12.82 -24.66
C LEU A 60 -1.09 14.13 -25.41
N GLY A 61 -2.16 14.89 -25.58
CA GLY A 61 -2.12 16.16 -26.27
C GLY A 61 -3.43 16.93 -26.16
N PRO A 62 -3.50 18.13 -26.73
CA PRO A 62 -4.71 18.97 -26.70
C PRO A 62 -5.87 18.32 -27.47
N ALA A 63 -7.04 18.20 -26.83
CA ALA A 63 -8.22 17.56 -27.43
C ALA A 63 -8.71 18.23 -28.73
N GLN A 64 -8.40 19.51 -28.91
CA GLN A 64 -8.80 20.28 -30.11
C GLN A 64 -7.88 20.08 -31.32
N ARG A 65 -6.77 19.34 -31.14
CA ARG A 65 -5.83 19.07 -32.21
C ARG A 65 -5.90 17.64 -32.71
N PRO A 66 -5.59 17.37 -33.98
CA PRO A 66 -5.55 15.99 -34.49
C PRO A 66 -4.41 15.22 -33.82
N MET A 67 -4.57 13.90 -33.68
CA MET A 67 -3.56 13.04 -33.04
C MET A 67 -2.18 13.05 -33.72
N ALA A 68 -2.09 13.49 -34.97
CA ALA A 68 -0.83 13.64 -35.71
C ALA A 68 -0.10 14.96 -35.40
N ASP A 69 -0.72 15.87 -34.65
CA ASP A 69 -0.11 17.14 -34.27
C ASP A 69 1.17 16.90 -33.45
N PRO A 70 2.26 17.63 -33.71
CA PRO A 70 3.53 17.44 -33.00
C PRO A 70 3.46 17.77 -31.50
N SER A 71 2.39 18.44 -31.04
CA SER A 71 2.17 18.66 -29.60
C SER A 71 1.76 17.40 -28.83
N TYR A 72 1.42 16.29 -29.52
CA TYR A 72 1.14 15.03 -28.84
C TYR A 72 2.41 14.31 -28.42
N ILE A 73 2.45 13.96 -27.14
CA ILE A 73 3.54 13.16 -26.54
C ILE A 73 3.12 11.69 -26.55
N HIS A 74 4.03 10.81 -26.96
CA HIS A 74 3.86 9.38 -26.87
C HIS A 74 4.45 8.88 -25.55
N LEU A 75 3.58 8.35 -24.67
CA LEU A 75 3.96 7.75 -23.41
C LEU A 75 3.78 6.23 -23.49
N ARG A 76 4.72 5.49 -22.95
CA ARG A 76 4.69 4.03 -22.83
C ARG A 76 4.79 3.67 -21.35
N GLU A 77 3.72 3.06 -20.80
CA GLU A 77 3.67 2.73 -19.39
C GLU A 77 2.97 1.39 -19.15
N ALA A 78 3.45 0.67 -18.14
CA ALA A 78 2.82 -0.53 -17.61
C ALA A 78 2.33 -0.26 -16.18
N PHE A 79 1.03 -0.32 -15.96
CA PHE A 79 0.44 -0.02 -14.66
C PHE A 79 0.18 -1.30 -13.87
N SER A 80 0.83 -1.44 -12.72
CA SER A 80 0.70 -2.60 -11.83
C SER A 80 -0.51 -2.53 -10.91
N GLY A 81 -1.32 -1.47 -10.98
CA GLY A 81 -2.50 -1.32 -10.14
C GLY A 81 -2.18 -1.12 -8.66
N ASN A 82 -1.05 -0.51 -8.33
CA ASN A 82 -0.61 -0.33 -6.94
C ASN A 82 -1.66 0.35 -6.05
N GLY A 83 -2.39 1.34 -6.58
CA GLY A 83 -3.48 2.02 -5.88
C GLY A 83 -4.74 1.16 -5.68
N LEU A 84 -4.79 -0.03 -6.28
CA LEU A 84 -5.88 -1.01 -6.13
C LEU A 84 -5.57 -2.08 -5.09
N ARG A 85 -4.34 -2.14 -4.58
CA ARG A 85 -3.95 -3.07 -3.52
C ARG A 85 -4.52 -2.63 -2.17
N PRO A 86 -4.72 -3.57 -1.23
CA PRO A 86 -5.13 -3.24 0.13
C PRO A 86 -4.19 -2.25 0.79
N TYR A 87 -4.70 -1.48 1.74
CA TYR A 87 -3.84 -0.60 2.53
C TYR A 87 -2.99 -1.41 3.53
N MET A 88 -1.83 -0.85 3.84
CA MET A 88 -0.96 -1.37 4.87
C MET A 88 -1.70 -1.42 6.22
N PRO A 89 -1.72 -2.55 6.94
CA PRO A 89 -2.26 -2.63 8.30
C PRO A 89 -1.59 -1.62 9.24
N CYS A 90 -2.29 -1.24 10.30
CA CYS A 90 -1.77 -0.30 11.29
C CYS A 90 -1.89 -0.85 12.71
N HIS A 91 -1.34 -0.13 13.68
CA HIS A 91 -1.37 -0.50 15.10
C HIS A 91 -0.91 -1.95 15.36
N MET A 92 0.19 -2.33 14.74
CA MET A 92 0.79 -3.64 14.99
C MET A 92 1.30 -3.71 16.44
N LEU A 93 0.91 -4.77 17.13
CA LEU A 93 1.37 -5.10 18.47
C LEU A 93 1.91 -6.52 18.46
N ALA A 94 3.09 -6.73 19.01
CA ALA A 94 3.67 -8.04 19.19
C ALA A 94 3.94 -8.30 20.67
N LYS A 95 3.65 -9.51 21.10
CA LYS A 95 3.97 -10.00 22.45
C LYS A 95 4.70 -11.33 22.33
N ILE A 96 5.93 -11.36 22.80
CA ILE A 96 6.71 -12.58 22.93
C ILE A 96 6.31 -13.25 24.24
N THR A 97 5.97 -14.53 24.19
CA THR A 97 5.61 -15.37 25.33
C THR A 97 6.50 -16.61 25.34
N GLU A 98 6.48 -17.38 26.42
CA GLU A 98 7.18 -18.66 26.49
C GLU A 98 6.68 -19.66 25.42
N LYS A 99 5.44 -19.50 24.96
CA LYS A 99 4.79 -20.36 23.96
C LYS A 99 4.93 -19.87 22.53
N GLY A 100 5.62 -18.76 22.30
CA GLY A 100 5.82 -18.18 20.98
C GLY A 100 5.47 -16.69 20.89
N VAL A 101 5.26 -16.20 19.67
CA VAL A 101 4.94 -14.81 19.38
C VAL A 101 3.47 -14.68 19.03
N ARG A 102 2.82 -13.72 19.67
CA ARG A 102 1.48 -13.25 19.29
C ARG A 102 1.59 -11.89 18.64
N VAL A 103 1.05 -11.74 17.43
CA VAL A 103 1.01 -10.46 16.70
C VAL A 103 -0.45 -10.13 16.40
N SER A 104 -0.84 -8.90 16.65
CA SER A 104 -2.15 -8.37 16.29
C SER A 104 -2.00 -7.03 15.60
N TRP A 105 -2.98 -6.67 14.78
CA TRP A 105 -3.00 -5.41 14.02
C TRP A 105 -4.43 -4.95 13.80
N ILE A 106 -4.58 -3.74 13.27
CA ILE A 106 -5.86 -3.22 12.81
C ILE A 106 -5.80 -3.15 11.28
N ARG A 107 -6.82 -3.70 10.63
CA ARG A 107 -6.99 -3.59 9.19
C ARG A 107 -7.37 -2.16 8.79
N ARG A 108 -7.07 -1.81 7.57
CA ARG A 108 -7.54 -0.55 6.95
C ARG A 108 -8.37 -0.88 5.72
N SER A 109 -9.36 -0.05 5.42
CA SER A 109 -10.21 -0.22 4.25
C SER A 109 -9.97 0.89 3.24
N ARG A 110 -10.11 0.54 1.97
CA ARG A 110 -10.11 1.49 0.85
C ARG A 110 -11.50 2.04 0.55
N ILE A 111 -12.54 1.44 1.13
CA ILE A 111 -13.93 1.69 0.82
C ILE A 111 -14.60 2.27 2.07
N ASP A 112 -15.17 3.46 1.92
CA ASP A 112 -16.08 4.10 2.89
C ASP A 112 -15.61 4.01 4.36
N ALA A 113 -14.30 4.19 4.57
CA ALA A 113 -13.68 4.09 5.89
C ALA A 113 -13.93 5.32 6.76
N ASP A 114 -14.39 6.44 6.17
CA ASP A 114 -14.59 7.72 6.84
C ASP A 114 -16.05 7.94 7.29
N SER A 115 -16.92 6.96 7.09
CA SER A 115 -18.33 7.09 7.47
C SER A 115 -18.54 6.87 8.96
N TRP A 116 -18.94 7.91 9.67
CA TRP A 116 -19.32 7.86 11.08
C TRP A 116 -20.69 7.20 11.33
N GLN A 117 -21.43 6.86 10.27
CA GLN A 117 -22.75 6.27 10.36
C GLN A 117 -22.74 4.74 10.53
N ARG A 118 -21.60 4.10 10.33
CA ARG A 118 -21.47 2.65 10.39
C ARG A 118 -20.73 2.23 11.64
N ALA A 119 -21.23 1.17 12.28
CA ALA A 119 -20.57 0.53 13.42
C ALA A 119 -19.29 -0.20 13.02
N GLU A 120 -19.21 -0.69 11.79
CA GLU A 120 -18.06 -1.41 11.26
C GLU A 120 -17.59 -0.84 9.92
N VAL A 121 -16.28 -0.79 9.76
CA VAL A 121 -15.65 -0.38 8.49
C VAL A 121 -15.75 -1.54 7.50
N PRO A 122 -16.25 -1.32 6.26
CA PRO A 122 -16.32 -2.36 5.24
C PRO A 122 -14.97 -3.04 5.01
N LEU A 123 -14.97 -4.32 4.70
CA LEU A 123 -13.72 -5.06 4.44
C LEU A 123 -12.97 -4.48 3.23
N GLY A 124 -13.69 -4.18 2.16
CA GLY A 124 -13.13 -3.62 0.93
C GLY A 124 -12.40 -4.64 0.04
N GLU A 125 -12.24 -5.87 0.50
CA GLU A 125 -11.61 -6.97 -0.23
C GLU A 125 -12.58 -8.16 -0.27
N GLU A 126 -12.27 -9.16 -1.12
CA GLU A 126 -13.12 -10.33 -1.34
C GLU A 126 -13.20 -11.22 -0.09
N ALA A 127 -12.11 -11.27 0.67
CA ALA A 127 -12.02 -11.98 1.94
C ALA A 127 -11.03 -11.27 2.87
N GLU A 128 -11.22 -11.43 4.18
CA GLU A 128 -10.24 -10.99 5.15
C GLU A 128 -9.06 -11.96 5.15
N LEU A 129 -7.92 -11.53 4.58
CA LEU A 129 -6.73 -12.36 4.42
C LEU A 129 -5.48 -11.52 4.62
N TYR A 130 -4.49 -12.10 5.30
CA TYR A 130 -3.21 -11.46 5.57
C TYR A 130 -2.06 -12.42 5.33
N THR A 131 -0.97 -11.91 4.77
CA THR A 131 0.33 -12.58 4.76
C THR A 131 1.15 -12.04 5.93
N VAL A 132 1.66 -12.95 6.74
CA VAL A 132 2.55 -12.67 7.88
C VAL A 132 3.91 -13.28 7.59
N ARG A 133 4.98 -12.49 7.72
CA ARG A 133 6.36 -12.93 7.54
C ARG A 133 7.17 -12.64 8.79
N LEU A 134 8.01 -13.59 9.17
CA LEU A 134 9.14 -13.33 10.03
C LEU A 134 10.37 -13.10 9.16
N VAL A 135 11.04 -12.00 9.41
CA VAL A 135 12.21 -11.57 8.64
C VAL A 135 13.39 -11.39 9.58
N ARG A 136 14.52 -12.01 9.27
CA ARG A 136 15.76 -11.91 10.03
C ARG A 136 16.87 -11.43 9.11
N GLY A 137 17.42 -10.25 9.40
CA GLY A 137 18.52 -9.70 8.59
C GLY A 137 18.15 -9.46 7.12
N GLY A 138 16.87 -9.24 6.82
CA GLY A 138 16.36 -9.04 5.45
C GLY A 138 15.88 -10.33 4.76
N GLU A 139 16.10 -11.51 5.34
CA GLU A 139 15.64 -12.79 4.80
C GLU A 139 14.35 -13.26 5.45
N ILE A 140 13.42 -13.79 4.66
CA ILE A 140 12.16 -14.37 5.15
C ILE A 140 12.48 -15.74 5.72
N VAL A 141 12.33 -15.89 7.04
CA VAL A 141 12.58 -17.15 7.74
C VAL A 141 11.30 -17.95 7.98
N HIS A 142 10.15 -17.30 7.92
CA HIS A 142 8.83 -17.94 8.01
C HIS A 142 7.79 -17.09 7.31
N GLU A 143 6.83 -17.72 6.64
CA GLU A 143 5.68 -17.05 6.03
C GLU A 143 4.42 -17.86 6.32
N ASP A 144 3.36 -17.17 6.70
CA ASP A 144 2.05 -17.76 6.99
C ASP A 144 0.93 -16.89 6.44
N THR A 145 -0.25 -17.49 6.27
CA THR A 145 -1.46 -16.80 5.82
C THR A 145 -2.57 -16.99 6.82
N VAL A 146 -3.18 -15.89 7.27
CA VAL A 146 -4.24 -15.90 8.27
C VAL A 146 -5.46 -15.10 7.82
N SER A 147 -6.65 -15.49 8.29
CA SER A 147 -7.93 -14.88 7.96
C SER A 147 -8.48 -13.94 9.05
N GLN A 148 -7.66 -13.62 10.03
CA GLN A 148 -8.00 -12.72 11.13
C GLN A 148 -6.83 -11.77 11.39
N PRO A 149 -7.06 -10.57 11.95
CA PRO A 149 -6.01 -9.62 12.27
C PRO A 149 -5.19 -10.02 13.51
N LEU A 150 -4.87 -11.31 13.58
CA LEU A 150 -4.15 -11.97 14.67
C LEU A 150 -3.33 -13.11 14.09
N TRP A 151 -2.08 -13.21 14.48
CA TRP A 151 -1.21 -14.33 14.21
C TRP A 151 -0.55 -14.84 15.49
N LEU A 152 -0.48 -16.16 15.63
CA LEU A 152 0.18 -16.85 16.73
C LEU A 152 1.19 -17.82 16.12
N SER A 153 2.47 -17.67 16.45
CA SER A 153 3.44 -18.69 16.05
C SER A 153 3.12 -20.00 16.75
N ARG A 154 3.07 -21.10 15.99
CA ARG A 154 2.91 -22.44 16.58
C ARG A 154 4.25 -22.91 17.15
N GLU A 155 4.20 -23.69 18.24
CA GLU A 155 5.40 -24.08 19.02
C GLU A 155 6.50 -24.76 18.21
N ASN A 156 6.21 -25.33 17.05
CA ASN A 156 7.18 -26.09 16.25
C ASN A 156 7.48 -25.43 14.89
N GLU A 157 6.82 -24.34 14.54
CA GLU A 157 6.97 -23.70 13.22
C GLU A 157 8.11 -22.66 13.20
N VAL A 158 8.40 -22.07 14.36
CA VAL A 158 9.46 -21.08 14.50
C VAL A 158 10.42 -21.54 15.60
N SER A 159 11.64 -21.84 15.24
CA SER A 159 12.63 -22.30 16.20
C SER A 159 12.90 -21.24 17.27
N ALA A 160 13.20 -21.69 18.48
CA ALA A 160 13.54 -20.79 19.60
C ALA A 160 14.74 -19.86 19.24
N GLU A 161 15.65 -20.32 18.40
CA GLU A 161 16.79 -19.54 17.90
C GLU A 161 16.36 -18.35 17.05
N VAL A 162 15.33 -18.52 16.21
CA VAL A 162 14.75 -17.42 15.41
C VAL A 162 14.10 -16.41 16.33
N LEU A 163 13.34 -16.86 17.33
CA LEU A 163 12.64 -15.97 18.26
C LEU A 163 13.58 -15.21 19.21
N THR A 164 14.79 -15.67 19.39
CA THR A 164 15.82 -15.00 20.22
C THR A 164 16.74 -14.10 19.42
N SER A 165 16.58 -14.04 18.11
CA SER A 165 17.41 -13.21 17.22
C SER A 165 17.18 -11.70 17.53
N PRO A 166 18.26 -10.91 17.69
CA PRO A 166 18.13 -9.47 17.97
C PRO A 166 17.61 -8.64 16.80
N MET A 167 17.55 -9.22 15.59
CA MET A 167 17.11 -8.53 14.37
C MET A 167 15.89 -9.21 13.73
N LEU A 168 14.96 -9.66 14.56
CA LEU A 168 13.73 -10.29 14.08
C LEU A 168 12.64 -9.24 13.88
N GLU A 169 12.11 -9.19 12.67
CA GLU A 169 10.98 -8.34 12.31
C GLU A 169 9.75 -9.19 11.96
N VAL A 170 8.58 -8.67 12.25
CA VAL A 170 7.32 -9.18 11.72
C VAL A 170 6.83 -8.23 10.64
N HIS A 171 6.55 -8.76 9.48
CA HIS A 171 5.94 -8.03 8.36
C HIS A 171 4.53 -8.55 8.11
N VAL A 172 3.54 -7.67 8.02
CA VAL A 172 2.14 -8.04 7.80
C VAL A 172 1.58 -7.22 6.64
N ALA A 173 0.95 -7.89 5.68
CA ALA A 173 0.20 -7.27 4.60
C ALA A 173 -1.21 -7.85 4.50
N GLN A 174 -2.21 -7.02 4.27
CA GLN A 174 -3.53 -7.47 3.84
C GLN A 174 -3.47 -7.91 2.38
N VAL A 175 -4.21 -8.96 2.02
CA VAL A 175 -4.18 -9.56 0.68
C VAL A 175 -5.53 -9.40 -0.01
N SER A 176 -5.51 -8.95 -1.25
CA SER A 176 -6.64 -9.02 -2.18
C SER A 176 -6.43 -10.20 -3.14
N ALA A 177 -7.49 -10.96 -3.40
CA ALA A 177 -7.45 -12.04 -4.38
C ALA A 177 -7.17 -11.52 -5.80
N LEU A 178 -7.67 -10.31 -6.11
CA LEU A 178 -7.51 -9.69 -7.44
C LEU A 178 -6.19 -8.94 -7.62
N PHE A 179 -5.70 -8.28 -6.54
CA PHE A 179 -4.59 -7.33 -6.65
C PHE A 179 -3.33 -7.76 -5.88
N GLY A 180 -3.41 -8.91 -5.20
CA GLY A 180 -2.31 -9.43 -4.40
C GLY A 180 -2.10 -8.68 -3.08
N PRO A 181 -0.95 -8.89 -2.42
CA PRO A 181 -0.65 -8.26 -1.15
C PRO A 181 -0.45 -6.76 -1.29
N GLY A 182 -0.97 -6.03 -0.31
CA GLY A 182 -0.68 -4.62 -0.10
C GLY A 182 0.74 -4.40 0.43
N PRO A 183 1.08 -3.15 0.77
CA PRO A 183 2.34 -2.84 1.44
C PRO A 183 2.40 -3.53 2.81
N PHE A 184 3.61 -4.01 3.16
CA PHE A 184 3.85 -4.67 4.44
C PHE A 184 4.08 -3.64 5.56
N ALA A 185 3.27 -3.69 6.60
CA ALA A 185 3.59 -3.09 7.88
C ALA A 185 4.70 -3.89 8.55
N ARG A 186 5.62 -3.22 9.23
CA ARG A 186 6.81 -3.84 9.82
C ARG A 186 6.89 -3.49 11.31
N LEU A 187 7.24 -4.47 12.10
CA LEU A 187 7.46 -4.31 13.53
C LEU A 187 8.70 -5.10 13.96
N MET A 188 9.64 -4.42 14.58
CA MET A 188 10.79 -5.07 15.21
C MET A 188 10.32 -5.79 16.48
N LEU A 189 10.66 -7.06 16.61
CA LEU A 189 10.43 -7.81 17.84
C LEU A 189 11.56 -7.49 18.82
N VAL A 190 11.24 -6.70 19.84
CA VAL A 190 12.15 -6.40 20.93
C VAL A 190 11.74 -7.25 22.13
N LYS A 191 12.71 -7.92 22.74
CA LYS A 191 12.52 -8.76 23.93
C LYS A 191 12.48 -7.91 25.20
#